data_2f0bd19d6e055966059f8cfe7fc92ffa
#
_entry.id   2f0bd19d6e055966059f8cfe7fc92ffa
#
_cell.length_a   1.000
_cell.length_b   1.000
_cell.length_c   1.000
_cell.angle_alpha   90.00
_cell.angle_beta   90.00
_cell.angle_gamma   90.00
#
_symmetry.space_group_name_H-M   'P 1'
#
loop_
_entity.id
_entity.type
_entity.pdbx_description
1 polymer ?
#
loop_
_entity_poly.entity_id
_entity_poly.type
_entity_poly.pdbx_seq_one_letter_code
_entity_poly.pdbx_strand_id
1 'polypeptide(L)'
;GGQVPQWTSIVVIAVGLALMTIGLYMSFTGIVPSPGLVSGEEQLVMRHPTMKPAYARIMMSIPFFAGSLYLGFFTTSPYVYATVPFLVGMYLFFKGTMRYLRNLHITYTVTDRRVVHMYRFLWLSTKEIPVSRIISISEARSFFEIITGRGSVVVSSGIGSGQIIKIEEINDPAPVAEALRALLP
;
A
#
# COMPACT_ATOMS: atom_id res chain seq x y z
N GLY A 1 -27.58 31.15 15.34
CA GLY A 1 -26.22 30.67 15.29
C GLY A 1 -25.98 29.65 16.37
N GLY A 2 -26.11 28.35 16.03
CA GLY A 2 -25.78 27.27 16.95
C GLY A 2 -24.27 27.28 17.22
N GLN A 3 -23.88 27.60 18.44
CA GLN A 3 -22.51 27.46 18.87
C GLN A 3 -22.16 25.99 18.88
N VAL A 4 -21.12 25.64 18.11
CA VAL A 4 -20.55 24.28 18.16
C VAL A 4 -20.03 24.03 19.58
N PRO A 5 -20.42 22.95 20.26
CA PRO A 5 -19.95 22.67 21.60
C PRO A 5 -18.43 22.64 21.67
N GLN A 6 -17.82 23.21 22.70
CA GLN A 6 -16.36 23.28 22.85
C GLN A 6 -15.68 21.90 22.82
N TRP A 7 -16.36 20.87 23.31
CA TRP A 7 -15.84 19.49 23.28
C TRP A 7 -15.61 18.95 21.86
N THR A 8 -16.40 19.39 20.87
CA THR A 8 -16.18 18.96 19.45
C THR A 8 -14.88 19.53 18.90
N SER A 9 -14.55 20.78 19.26
CA SER A 9 -13.26 21.38 18.89
C SER A 9 -12.08 20.64 19.52
N ILE A 10 -12.21 20.22 20.77
CA ILE A 10 -11.20 19.44 21.49
C ILE A 10 -10.99 18.09 20.80
N VAL A 11 -12.09 17.40 20.44
CA VAL A 11 -12.00 16.11 19.74
C VAL A 11 -11.32 16.26 18.38
N VAL A 12 -11.66 17.28 17.60
CA VAL A 12 -11.05 17.54 16.29
C VAL A 12 -9.56 17.82 16.43
N ILE A 13 -9.17 18.64 17.40
CA ILE A 13 -7.75 18.93 17.67
C ILE A 13 -7.00 17.67 18.11
N ALA A 14 -7.59 16.87 19.01
CA ALA A 14 -6.98 15.63 19.48
C ALA A 14 -6.76 14.63 18.34
N VAL A 15 -7.74 14.46 17.46
CA VAL A 15 -7.64 13.59 16.26
C VAL A 15 -6.59 14.15 15.31
N GLY A 16 -6.57 15.44 15.06
CA GLY A 16 -5.57 16.11 14.22
C GLY A 16 -4.15 15.91 14.74
N LEU A 17 -3.94 16.08 16.04
CA LEU A 17 -2.64 15.87 16.70
C LEU A 17 -2.23 14.39 16.64
N ALA A 18 -3.14 13.46 16.85
CA ALA A 18 -2.86 12.03 16.74
C ALA A 18 -2.41 11.66 15.31
N LEU A 19 -3.13 12.13 14.30
CA LEU A 19 -2.77 11.90 12.89
C LEU A 19 -1.42 12.54 12.54
N MET A 20 -1.17 13.74 13.04
CA MET A 20 0.11 14.44 12.83
C MET A 20 1.27 13.70 13.49
N THR A 21 1.07 13.18 14.71
CA THR A 21 2.08 12.40 15.43
C THR A 21 2.38 11.10 14.70
N ILE A 22 1.36 10.41 14.20
CA ILE A 22 1.51 9.20 13.38
C ILE A 22 2.26 9.53 12.08
N GLY A 23 1.91 10.61 11.41
CA GLY A 23 2.59 11.06 10.19
C GLY A 23 4.07 11.39 10.42
N LEU A 24 4.38 12.10 11.50
CA LEU A 24 5.76 12.40 11.90
C LEU A 24 6.53 11.12 12.25
N TYR A 25 5.95 10.23 13.04
CA TYR A 25 6.54 8.94 13.38
C TYR A 25 6.92 8.17 12.11
N MET A 26 6.01 8.11 11.14
CA MET A 26 6.24 7.43 9.87
C MET A 26 7.33 8.11 9.02
N SER A 27 7.41 9.43 9.06
CA SER A 27 8.44 10.18 8.35
C SER A 27 9.84 9.92 8.92
N PHE A 28 9.95 9.80 10.25
CA PHE A 28 11.22 9.52 10.91
C PHE A 28 11.60 8.05 10.91
N THR A 29 10.65 7.13 10.91
CA THR A 29 10.89 5.68 10.85
C THR A 29 10.95 5.11 9.45
N GLY A 30 11.10 5.93 8.43
CA GLY A 30 11.19 5.57 7.00
C GLY A 30 12.31 4.58 6.66
N ILE A 31 12.54 3.61 7.53
CA ILE A 31 13.45 2.50 7.30
C ILE A 31 12.73 1.51 6.40
N VAL A 32 13.09 1.53 5.14
CA VAL A 32 12.71 0.47 4.20
C VAL A 32 13.22 -0.85 4.75
N PRO A 33 12.35 -1.82 5.06
CA PRO A 33 12.80 -3.10 5.58
C PRO A 33 13.63 -3.84 4.53
N SER A 34 14.83 -4.24 4.90
CA SER A 34 15.67 -5.10 4.07
C SER A 34 15.89 -6.42 4.79
N PRO A 35 15.79 -7.56 4.10
CA PRO A 35 16.10 -8.84 4.68
C PRO A 35 17.60 -8.95 4.95
N GLY A 36 17.97 -9.52 6.10
CA GLY A 36 19.36 -9.91 6.35
C GLY A 36 19.78 -10.99 5.36
N LEU A 37 20.82 -10.72 4.56
CA LEU A 37 21.38 -11.70 3.65
C LEU A 37 22.27 -12.67 4.44
N VAL A 38 22.17 -13.97 4.12
CA VAL A 38 23.07 -14.98 4.65
C VAL A 38 24.40 -14.90 3.90
N SER A 39 25.49 -15.27 4.56
CA SER A 39 26.81 -15.25 3.91
C SER A 39 26.81 -16.09 2.62
N GLY A 40 27.22 -15.46 1.53
CA GLY A 40 27.21 -16.06 0.19
C GLY A 40 25.85 -16.05 -0.52
N GLU A 41 24.85 -15.34 0.00
CA GLU A 41 23.58 -15.11 -0.66
C GLU A 41 23.67 -13.83 -1.51
N GLU A 42 23.28 -13.92 -2.78
CA GLU A 42 23.27 -12.80 -3.72
C GLU A 42 21.85 -12.28 -3.92
N GLN A 43 21.67 -10.97 -3.76
CA GLN A 43 20.40 -10.31 -4.04
C GLN A 43 20.28 -10.03 -5.53
N LEU A 44 19.31 -10.67 -6.20
CA LEU A 44 19.09 -10.52 -7.62
C LEU A 44 18.16 -9.35 -7.93
N VAL A 45 17.06 -9.25 -7.24
CA VAL A 45 16.05 -8.21 -7.47
C VAL A 45 15.46 -7.75 -6.13
N MET A 46 15.31 -6.43 -5.98
CA MET A 46 14.58 -5.82 -4.90
C MET A 46 13.50 -4.91 -5.48
N ARG A 47 12.27 -5.04 -5.02
CA ARG A 47 11.13 -4.24 -5.49
C ARG A 47 10.28 -3.77 -4.34
N HIS A 48 9.68 -2.60 -4.53
CA HIS A 48 8.69 -2.03 -3.64
C HIS A 48 7.36 -1.88 -4.38
N PRO A 49 6.21 -2.02 -3.71
CA PRO A 49 4.93 -1.72 -4.31
C PRO A 49 4.89 -0.28 -4.83
N THR A 50 4.26 -0.06 -5.98
CA THR A 50 4.10 1.29 -6.51
C THR A 50 3.11 2.11 -5.67
N MET A 51 3.39 3.39 -5.52
CA MET A 51 2.51 4.35 -4.83
C MET A 51 1.39 4.91 -5.71
N LYS A 52 1.42 4.64 -7.01
CA LYS A 52 0.44 5.18 -7.98
C LYS A 52 -1.02 4.94 -7.59
N PRO A 53 -1.46 3.73 -7.15
CA PRO A 53 -2.84 3.52 -6.74
C PRO A 53 -3.23 4.31 -5.50
N ALA A 54 -2.30 4.52 -4.58
CA ALA A 54 -2.52 5.33 -3.38
C ALA A 54 -2.75 6.80 -3.76
N TYR A 55 -1.88 7.37 -4.59
CA TYR A 55 -2.03 8.72 -5.10
C TYR A 55 -3.32 8.91 -5.90
N ALA A 56 -3.69 7.95 -6.76
CA ALA A 56 -4.92 8.02 -7.52
C ALA A 56 -6.15 8.13 -6.61
N ARG A 57 -6.22 7.37 -5.53
CA ARG A 57 -7.33 7.46 -4.55
C ARG A 57 -7.35 8.76 -3.78
N ILE A 58 -6.19 9.26 -3.37
CA ILE A 58 -6.08 10.55 -2.69
C ILE A 58 -6.53 11.67 -3.64
N MET A 59 -6.09 11.65 -4.89
CA MET A 59 -6.51 12.64 -5.89
C MET A 59 -8.01 12.56 -6.19
N MET A 60 -8.58 11.36 -6.25
CA MET A 60 -10.02 11.18 -6.43
C MET A 60 -10.84 11.72 -5.24
N SER A 61 -10.29 11.85 -4.06
CA SER A 61 -10.98 12.45 -2.91
C SER A 61 -11.15 13.97 -3.03
N ILE A 62 -10.28 14.64 -3.78
CA ILE A 62 -10.26 16.11 -3.90
C ILE A 62 -11.57 16.67 -4.47
N PRO A 63 -12.14 16.16 -5.59
CA PRO A 63 -13.40 16.70 -6.12
C PRO A 63 -14.58 16.48 -5.15
N PHE A 64 -14.57 15.43 -4.35
CA PHE A 64 -15.61 15.20 -3.33
C PHE A 64 -15.51 16.22 -2.19
N PHE A 65 -14.31 16.55 -1.74
CA PHE A 65 -14.12 17.62 -0.75
C PHE A 65 -14.48 18.99 -1.33
N ALA A 66 -14.09 19.28 -2.54
CA ALA A 66 -14.45 20.53 -3.24
C ALA A 66 -15.96 20.65 -3.41
N GLY A 67 -16.65 19.58 -3.81
CA GLY A 67 -18.11 19.52 -3.92
C GLY A 67 -18.80 19.72 -2.57
N SER A 68 -18.29 19.13 -1.52
CA SER A 68 -18.79 19.32 -0.15
C SER A 68 -18.66 20.77 0.32
N LEU A 69 -17.51 21.38 0.11
CA LEU A 69 -17.28 22.80 0.43
C LEU A 69 -18.21 23.70 -0.37
N TYR A 70 -18.38 23.45 -1.67
CA TYR A 70 -19.30 24.22 -2.50
C TYR A 70 -20.73 24.13 -2.00
N LEU A 71 -21.23 22.93 -1.74
CA LEU A 71 -22.59 22.72 -1.23
C LEU A 71 -22.82 23.32 0.17
N GLY A 72 -21.79 23.28 1.03
CA GLY A 72 -21.90 23.78 2.39
C GLY A 72 -21.82 25.30 2.54
N PHE A 73 -21.02 25.96 1.70
CA PHE A 73 -20.75 27.40 1.83
C PHE A 73 -21.38 28.27 0.75
N PHE A 74 -21.59 27.75 -0.45
CA PHE A 74 -22.07 28.54 -1.60
C PHE A 74 -23.49 28.24 -2.00
N THR A 75 -24.17 27.30 -1.34
CA THR A 75 -25.57 26.98 -1.60
C THR A 75 -26.38 27.06 -0.32
N THR A 76 -27.69 27.32 -0.46
CA THR A 76 -28.66 27.29 0.63
C THR A 76 -29.23 25.88 0.88
N SER A 77 -28.61 24.87 0.30
CA SER A 77 -29.02 23.47 0.42
C SER A 77 -28.87 22.97 1.87
N PRO A 78 -29.71 22.02 2.30
CA PRO A 78 -29.55 21.40 3.61
C PRO A 78 -28.17 20.77 3.78
N TYR A 79 -27.59 20.87 4.95
CA TYR A 79 -26.23 20.36 5.26
C TYR A 79 -26.05 18.86 4.97
N VAL A 80 -27.13 18.10 4.93
CA VAL A 80 -27.10 16.67 4.56
C VAL A 80 -26.47 16.47 3.17
N TYR A 81 -26.77 17.34 2.21
CA TYR A 81 -26.21 17.26 0.86
C TYR A 81 -24.71 17.55 0.80
N ALA A 82 -24.20 18.40 1.70
CA ALA A 82 -22.77 18.65 1.83
C ALA A 82 -22.06 17.51 2.56
N THR A 83 -22.74 16.85 3.51
CA THR A 83 -22.17 15.78 4.33
C THR A 83 -21.89 14.51 3.51
N VAL A 84 -22.74 14.15 2.56
CA VAL A 84 -22.58 12.94 1.74
C VAL A 84 -21.25 12.95 0.95
N PRO A 85 -20.96 13.96 0.10
CA PRO A 85 -19.68 13.99 -0.61
C PRO A 85 -18.49 14.14 0.34
N PHE A 86 -18.64 14.80 1.49
CA PHE A 86 -17.60 14.86 2.51
C PHE A 86 -17.21 13.45 3.03
N LEU A 87 -18.20 12.64 3.38
CA LEU A 87 -17.96 11.28 3.86
C LEU A 87 -17.33 10.38 2.77
N VAL A 88 -17.77 10.51 1.54
CA VAL A 88 -17.17 9.79 0.40
C VAL A 88 -15.70 10.22 0.20
N GLY A 89 -15.43 11.51 0.24
CA GLY A 89 -14.08 12.06 0.16
C GLY A 89 -13.18 11.57 1.29
N MET A 90 -13.68 11.57 2.53
CA MET A 90 -12.98 11.04 3.71
C MET A 90 -12.64 9.55 3.54
N TYR A 91 -13.59 8.76 3.08
CA TYR A 91 -13.38 7.32 2.85
C TYR A 91 -12.28 7.07 1.81
N LEU A 92 -12.33 7.77 0.67
CA LEU A 92 -11.32 7.64 -0.39
C LEU A 92 -9.94 8.10 0.08
N PHE A 93 -9.89 9.24 0.76
CA PHE A 93 -8.65 9.78 1.30
C PHE A 93 -8.03 8.83 2.33
N PHE A 94 -8.84 8.33 3.27
CA PHE A 94 -8.37 7.41 4.29
C PHE A 94 -7.86 6.09 3.68
N LYS A 95 -8.60 5.52 2.74
CA LYS A 95 -8.14 4.31 2.03
C LYS A 95 -6.88 4.53 1.21
N GLY A 96 -6.76 5.67 0.56
CA GLY A 96 -5.56 6.06 -0.18
C GLY A 96 -4.34 6.20 0.73
N THR A 97 -4.50 6.90 1.85
CA THR A 97 -3.45 7.11 2.85
C THR A 97 -3.02 5.79 3.49
N MET A 98 -3.96 4.94 3.90
CA MET A 98 -3.64 3.63 4.48
C MET A 98 -2.89 2.73 3.50
N ARG A 99 -3.25 2.78 2.22
CA ARG A 99 -2.52 2.04 1.19
C ARG A 99 -1.12 2.59 0.96
N TYR A 100 -0.96 3.90 0.94
CA TYR A 100 0.34 4.56 0.85
C TYR A 100 1.26 4.10 1.98
N LEU A 101 0.77 4.15 3.22
CA LEU A 101 1.51 3.76 4.41
C LEU A 101 1.90 2.28 4.37
N ARG A 102 0.97 1.42 4.00
CA ARG A 102 1.24 -0.01 3.86
C ARG A 102 2.32 -0.28 2.83
N ASN A 103 2.21 0.32 1.66
CA ASN A 103 3.14 0.10 0.55
C ASN A 103 4.55 0.63 0.85
N LEU A 104 4.65 1.68 1.65
CA LEU A 104 5.93 2.23 2.10
C LEU A 104 6.74 1.23 2.94
N HIS A 105 6.06 0.35 3.67
CA HIS A 105 6.67 -0.59 4.60
C HIS A 105 6.75 -2.03 4.08
N ILE A 106 6.47 -2.23 2.79
CA ILE A 106 6.58 -3.55 2.14
C ILE A 106 7.81 -3.57 1.25
N THR A 107 8.59 -4.64 1.35
CA THR A 107 9.72 -4.93 0.47
C THR A 107 9.62 -6.36 -0.05
N TYR A 108 9.82 -6.52 -1.35
CA TYR A 108 9.95 -7.81 -2.01
C TYR A 108 11.38 -7.98 -2.46
N THR A 109 12.03 -9.05 -2.03
CA THR A 109 13.40 -9.37 -2.39
C THR A 109 13.49 -10.77 -2.98
N VAL A 110 14.15 -10.89 -4.10
CA VAL A 110 14.49 -12.17 -4.73
C VAL A 110 15.99 -12.34 -4.64
N THR A 111 16.40 -13.44 -4.01
CA THR A 111 17.80 -13.83 -3.94
C THR A 111 18.02 -15.13 -4.71
N ASP A 112 19.27 -15.56 -4.86
CA ASP A 112 19.62 -16.83 -5.48
C ASP A 112 19.12 -18.05 -4.69
N ARG A 113 18.69 -17.87 -3.44
CA ARG A 113 18.27 -18.96 -2.53
C ARG A 113 16.82 -18.90 -2.10
N ARG A 114 16.20 -17.71 -2.02
CA ARG A 114 14.85 -17.52 -1.50
C ARG A 114 14.15 -16.30 -2.07
N VAL A 115 12.81 -16.31 -1.98
CA VAL A 115 11.97 -15.15 -2.20
C VAL A 115 11.47 -14.66 -0.86
N VAL A 116 11.65 -13.39 -0.56
CA VAL A 116 11.30 -12.79 0.72
C VAL A 116 10.28 -11.68 0.52
N HIS A 117 9.17 -11.77 1.24
CA HIS A 117 8.20 -10.69 1.42
C HIS A 117 8.30 -10.19 2.85
N MET A 118 8.74 -8.96 3.03
CA MET A 118 8.92 -8.34 4.33
C MET A 118 7.98 -7.15 4.48
N TYR A 119 7.21 -7.15 5.56
CA TYR A 119 6.39 -6.03 5.99
C TYR A 119 6.79 -5.63 7.40
N ARG A 120 7.14 -4.36 7.58
CA ARG A 120 7.53 -3.82 8.88
C ARG A 120 6.87 -2.47 9.10
N PHE A 121 5.88 -2.44 9.97
CA PHE A 121 5.24 -1.21 10.42
C PHE A 121 5.13 -1.20 11.95
N LEU A 122 4.02 -1.63 12.50
CA LEU A 122 3.86 -1.83 13.95
C LEU A 122 4.38 -3.20 14.42
N TRP A 123 4.43 -4.14 13.49
CA TRP A 123 4.97 -5.49 13.68
C TRP A 123 5.79 -5.90 12.47
N LEU A 124 6.66 -6.84 12.67
CA LEU A 124 7.44 -7.45 11.60
C LEU A 124 6.73 -8.72 11.12
N SER A 125 6.40 -8.77 9.85
CA SER A 125 5.91 -9.96 9.18
C SER A 125 6.83 -10.29 8.02
N THR A 126 7.48 -11.43 8.09
CA THR A 126 8.36 -11.93 7.03
C THR A 126 7.82 -13.24 6.51
N LYS A 127 7.65 -13.34 5.19
CA LYS A 127 7.32 -14.58 4.50
C LYS A 127 8.47 -14.92 3.57
N GLU A 128 8.96 -16.14 3.66
CA GLU A 128 10.06 -16.63 2.87
C GLU A 128 9.69 -17.94 2.19
N ILE A 129 10.03 -18.06 0.91
CA ILE A 129 9.91 -19.31 0.16
C ILE A 129 11.29 -19.63 -0.42
N PRO A 130 11.94 -20.72 0.01
CA PRO A 130 13.17 -21.21 -0.61
C PRO A 130 12.93 -21.53 -2.09
N VAL A 131 13.89 -21.21 -2.94
CA VAL A 131 13.81 -21.48 -4.40
C VAL A 131 13.52 -22.96 -4.68
N SER A 132 14.09 -23.87 -3.90
CA SER A 132 13.87 -25.32 -4.02
C SER A 132 12.41 -25.76 -3.77
N ARG A 133 11.58 -24.92 -3.15
CA ARG A 133 10.17 -25.22 -2.83
C ARG A 133 9.17 -24.50 -3.73
N ILE A 134 9.63 -23.72 -4.68
CA ILE A 134 8.77 -23.02 -5.62
C ILE A 134 8.22 -24.02 -6.65
N ILE A 135 6.90 -24.11 -6.75
CA ILE A 135 6.21 -24.97 -7.73
C ILE A 135 5.78 -24.20 -8.95
N SER A 136 5.25 -23.01 -8.74
CA SER A 136 4.73 -22.21 -9.84
C SER A 136 5.01 -20.73 -9.66
N ILE A 137 5.26 -20.09 -10.79
CA ILE A 137 5.39 -18.64 -10.90
C ILE A 137 4.38 -18.21 -11.95
N SER A 138 3.47 -17.30 -11.58
CA SER A 138 2.49 -16.74 -12.50
C SER A 138 2.50 -15.22 -12.44
N GLU A 139 2.38 -14.60 -13.60
CA GLU A 139 2.14 -13.17 -13.70
C GLU A 139 0.65 -12.92 -13.81
N ALA A 140 0.16 -11.98 -13.05
CA ALA A 140 -1.22 -11.50 -13.11
C ALA A 140 -1.22 -10.02 -13.41
N ARG A 141 -1.99 -9.62 -14.42
CA ARG A 141 -2.20 -8.20 -14.77
C ARG A 141 -3.67 -7.98 -14.99
N SER A 142 -4.26 -7.05 -14.27
CA SER A 142 -5.61 -6.57 -14.55
C SER A 142 -5.59 -5.60 -15.73
N PHE A 143 -6.75 -5.31 -16.30
CA PHE A 143 -6.88 -4.37 -17.43
C PHE A 143 -6.23 -3.00 -17.13
N PHE A 144 -6.48 -2.46 -15.95
CA PHE A 144 -5.87 -1.18 -15.54
C PHE A 144 -4.35 -1.29 -15.29
N GLU A 145 -3.88 -2.45 -14.87
CA GLU A 145 -2.46 -2.70 -14.68
C GLU A 145 -1.71 -2.80 -16.01
N ILE A 146 -2.34 -3.38 -17.04
CA ILE A 146 -1.79 -3.42 -18.40
C ILE A 146 -1.57 -1.99 -18.93
N ILE A 147 -2.58 -1.12 -18.81
CA ILE A 147 -2.49 0.26 -19.28
C ILE A 147 -1.42 1.05 -18.53
N THR A 148 -1.24 0.79 -17.24
CA THR A 148 -0.30 1.53 -16.39
C THR A 148 1.10 0.91 -16.31
N GLY A 149 1.34 -0.21 -17.00
CA GLY A 149 2.61 -0.94 -16.99
C GLY A 149 2.92 -1.62 -15.65
N ARG A 150 1.88 -1.91 -14.86
CA ARG A 150 1.99 -2.58 -13.57
C ARG A 150 1.60 -4.04 -13.67
N GLY A 151 1.85 -4.79 -12.62
CA GLY A 151 1.40 -6.16 -12.49
C GLY A 151 1.81 -6.78 -11.18
N SER A 152 1.43 -8.01 -11.01
CA SER A 152 1.73 -8.81 -9.82
C SER A 152 2.37 -10.12 -10.26
N VAL A 153 3.33 -10.59 -9.46
CA VAL A 153 3.93 -11.92 -9.62
C VAL A 153 3.51 -12.78 -8.43
N VAL A 154 2.97 -13.93 -8.71
CA VAL A 154 2.53 -14.89 -7.69
C VAL A 154 3.48 -16.06 -7.67
N VAL A 155 4.10 -16.29 -6.52
CA VAL A 155 5.01 -17.41 -6.28
C VAL A 155 4.32 -18.38 -5.32
N SER A 156 4.16 -19.62 -5.75
CA SER A 156 3.49 -20.65 -4.95
C SER A 156 4.47 -21.75 -4.55
N SER A 157 4.37 -22.16 -3.29
CA SER A 157 5.10 -23.31 -2.72
C SER A 157 4.14 -24.48 -2.53
N GLY A 158 4.58 -25.69 -2.82
CA GLY A 158 3.72 -26.89 -2.83
C GLY A 158 3.73 -27.77 -1.62
N ILE A 159 4.41 -27.42 -0.56
CA ILE A 159 4.53 -28.28 0.63
C ILE A 159 3.83 -27.64 1.83
N GLY A 160 2.93 -28.38 2.46
CA GLY A 160 2.15 -27.95 3.62
C GLY A 160 0.94 -27.10 3.25
N SER A 161 0.57 -26.16 4.09
CA SER A 161 -0.50 -25.18 3.84
C SER A 161 -0.06 -24.16 2.78
N GLY A 162 0.20 -24.59 1.56
CA GLY A 162 0.63 -23.86 0.38
C GLY A 162 0.96 -22.39 0.61
N GLN A 163 2.20 -22.07 0.93
CA GLN A 163 2.60 -20.68 1.09
C GLN A 163 2.59 -19.99 -0.27
N ILE A 164 1.85 -18.91 -0.36
CA ILE A 164 1.79 -18.06 -1.55
C ILE A 164 2.39 -16.72 -1.17
N ILE A 165 3.40 -16.30 -1.92
CA ILE A 165 3.90 -14.92 -1.89
C ILE A 165 3.40 -14.22 -3.15
N LYS A 166 2.59 -13.19 -2.95
CA LYS A 166 2.12 -12.34 -4.02
C LYS A 166 2.89 -11.03 -3.98
N ILE A 167 3.70 -10.82 -5.01
CA ILE A 167 4.41 -9.56 -5.22
C ILE A 167 3.46 -8.64 -5.95
N GLU A 168 2.77 -7.78 -5.20
CA GLU A 168 1.66 -6.96 -5.71
C GLU A 168 2.14 -5.59 -6.19
N GLU A 169 1.46 -5.10 -7.22
CA GLU A 169 1.54 -3.70 -7.66
C GLU A 169 2.95 -3.19 -7.93
N ILE A 170 3.79 -4.00 -8.49
CA ILE A 170 5.13 -3.59 -8.92
C ILE A 170 5.10 -2.99 -10.33
N ASN A 171 6.00 -2.04 -10.57
CA ASN A 171 6.24 -1.54 -11.92
C ASN A 171 7.02 -2.60 -12.68
N ASP A 172 6.51 -2.97 -13.86
CA ASP A 172 7.11 -3.96 -14.75
C ASP A 172 7.46 -5.28 -14.04
N PRO A 173 6.51 -6.22 -13.95
CA PRO A 173 6.74 -7.50 -13.27
C PRO A 173 7.61 -8.49 -14.08
N ALA A 174 7.81 -8.26 -15.36
CA ALA A 174 8.51 -9.20 -16.24
C ALA A 174 9.95 -9.49 -15.78
N PRO A 175 10.80 -8.51 -15.42
CA PRO A 175 12.15 -8.79 -14.94
C PRO A 175 12.18 -9.65 -13.67
N VAL A 176 11.22 -9.47 -12.78
CA VAL A 176 11.10 -10.26 -11.55
C VAL A 176 10.71 -11.69 -11.87
N ALA A 177 9.72 -11.89 -12.74
CA ALA A 177 9.29 -13.20 -13.17
C ALA A 177 10.41 -13.96 -13.94
N GLU A 178 11.14 -13.28 -14.79
CA GLU A 178 12.29 -13.85 -15.51
C GLU A 178 13.42 -14.26 -14.56
N ALA A 179 13.77 -13.40 -13.61
CA ALA A 179 14.77 -13.72 -12.59
C ALA A 179 14.37 -14.94 -11.77
N LEU A 180 13.09 -15.06 -11.40
CA LEU A 180 12.58 -16.23 -10.69
C LEU A 180 12.59 -17.49 -11.54
N ARG A 181 12.19 -17.41 -12.81
CA ARG A 181 12.22 -18.55 -13.74
C ARG A 181 13.63 -19.04 -14.02
N ALA A 182 14.60 -18.14 -14.08
CA ALA A 182 16.01 -18.50 -14.26
C ALA A 182 16.60 -19.27 -13.07
N LEU A 183 16.02 -19.14 -11.88
CA LEU A 183 16.41 -19.87 -10.67
C LEU A 183 15.78 -21.25 -10.57
N LEU A 184 14.72 -21.52 -11.32
CA LEU A 184 14.06 -22.83 -11.35
C LEU A 184 14.85 -23.78 -12.25
N PRO A 185 14.97 -25.06 -11.87
CA PRO A 185 15.63 -26.09 -12.69
C PRO A 185 14.81 -26.41 -13.95
#